data_258ad96e57492bf8fdbd4b4261ada807
#
_entry.id   258ad96e57492bf8fdbd4b4261ada807
#
_cell.length_a   1.000
_cell.length_b   1.000
_cell.length_c   1.000
_cell.angle_alpha   90.00
_cell.angle_beta   90.00
_cell.angle_gamma   90.00
#
_symmetry.space_group_name_H-M   'P 1'
#
loop_
_entity.id
_entity.type
_entity.pdbx_description
1 polymer ?
#
loop_
_entity_poly.entity_id
_entity_poly.type
_entity_poly.pdbx_seq_one_letter_code
_entity_poly.pdbx_strand_id
1 'polypeptide(L)'
;MAVKRLRERQAEATRALLVSVARQLFTERGYAGTSVEDIIEAAGVARGALYHHFAGKDALFAAVYEAVQADVASAVLAAALAADDPAEAVNAGLAAFLDACLEAEFRRVVVLDSVPVLQHKVWEGGREHPELVMLRQVLTPLVDAYLPGLGVDALAHVALGGLYGAALYIARSPAPRAARAEADAVLDTLIAGLRSGAGTDTSGQTRQRKPRTPDD
;
A
#
# COMPACT_ATOMS: atom_id res chain seq x y z
N MET A 1 29.64 28.06 -2.23
CA MET A 1 28.94 26.83 -2.65
C MET A 1 29.15 25.65 -1.70
N ALA A 2 30.38 25.38 -1.20
CA ALA A 2 30.66 24.25 -0.31
C ALA A 2 29.92 24.30 1.03
N VAL A 3 29.89 25.45 1.70
CA VAL A 3 29.21 25.64 3.02
C VAL A 3 27.70 25.40 2.92
N LYS A 4 27.05 25.84 1.84
CA LYS A 4 25.61 25.62 1.61
C LYS A 4 25.32 24.12 1.47
N ARG A 5 26.09 23.39 0.67
CA ARG A 5 25.98 21.94 0.50
C ARG A 5 26.20 21.15 1.80
N LEU A 6 27.12 21.63 2.66
CA LEU A 6 27.35 20.99 3.96
C LEU A 6 26.16 21.15 4.89
N ARG A 7 25.57 22.35 4.95
CA ARG A 7 24.36 22.63 5.77
C ARG A 7 23.15 21.81 5.27
N GLU A 8 22.97 21.71 3.96
CA GLU A 8 21.91 20.90 3.36
C GLU A 8 22.06 19.43 3.74
N ARG A 9 23.27 18.86 3.62
CA ARG A 9 23.55 17.46 4.04
C ARG A 9 23.32 17.23 5.54
N GLN A 10 23.70 18.19 6.38
CA GLN A 10 23.47 18.09 7.83
C GLN A 10 21.97 18.15 8.17
N ALA A 11 21.23 19.01 7.50
CA ALA A 11 19.77 19.08 7.65
C ALA A 11 19.09 17.78 7.21
N GLU A 12 19.51 17.23 6.08
CA GLU A 12 18.98 15.96 5.57
C GLU A 12 19.32 14.78 6.50
N ALA A 13 20.54 14.72 7.01
CA ALA A 13 20.95 13.71 8.00
C ALA A 13 20.12 13.82 9.31
N THR A 14 19.88 15.03 9.80
CA THR A 14 19.04 15.25 10.99
C THR A 14 17.59 14.82 10.73
N ARG A 15 17.04 15.15 9.57
CA ARG A 15 15.69 14.72 9.18
C ARG A 15 15.58 13.20 9.12
N ALA A 16 16.55 12.54 8.49
CA ALA A 16 16.59 11.07 8.39
C ALA A 16 16.72 10.41 9.78
N LEU A 17 17.54 10.95 10.67
CA LEU A 17 17.67 10.50 12.06
C LEU A 17 16.34 10.59 12.81
N LEU A 18 15.66 11.74 12.73
CA LEU A 18 14.34 11.94 13.37
C LEU A 18 13.31 10.92 12.85
N VAL A 19 13.26 10.68 11.54
CA VAL A 19 12.36 9.68 10.95
C VAL A 19 12.71 8.28 11.45
N SER A 20 14.00 7.91 11.47
CA SER A 20 14.44 6.59 11.92
C SER A 20 14.11 6.33 13.39
N VAL A 21 14.35 7.30 14.27
CA VAL A 21 14.05 7.19 15.71
C VAL A 21 12.53 7.15 15.94
N ALA A 22 11.77 8.02 15.26
CA ALA A 22 10.33 8.03 15.36
C ALA A 22 9.70 6.72 14.83
N ARG A 23 10.25 6.17 13.76
CA ARG A 23 9.86 4.87 13.18
C ARG A 23 9.95 3.75 14.23
N GLN A 24 11.08 3.66 14.94
CA GLN A 24 11.25 2.70 16.02
C GLN A 24 10.24 2.91 17.14
N LEU A 25 10.11 4.14 17.66
CA LEU A 25 9.21 4.44 18.78
C LEU A 25 7.74 4.23 18.42
N PHE A 26 7.30 4.62 17.23
CA PHE A 26 5.93 4.36 16.77
C PHE A 26 5.66 2.86 16.58
N THR A 27 6.64 2.08 16.13
CA THR A 27 6.50 0.62 16.06
C THR A 27 6.32 0.01 17.44
N GLU A 28 7.14 0.40 18.41
CA GLU A 28 7.15 -0.17 19.76
C GLU A 28 5.95 0.27 20.60
N ARG A 29 5.63 1.57 20.59
CA ARG A 29 4.68 2.20 21.53
C ARG A 29 3.40 2.67 20.85
N GLY A 30 3.36 2.70 19.52
CA GLY A 30 2.30 3.32 18.71
C GLY A 30 2.33 4.83 18.72
N TYR A 31 1.49 5.42 17.87
CA TYR A 31 1.38 6.88 17.76
C TYR A 31 0.96 7.52 19.09
N ALA A 32 -0.08 7.00 19.73
CA ALA A 32 -0.61 7.57 20.98
C ALA A 32 0.39 7.48 22.16
N GLY A 33 1.16 6.37 22.21
CA GLY A 33 2.14 6.11 23.27
C GLY A 33 3.51 6.78 23.09
N THR A 34 3.71 7.57 22.04
CA THR A 34 4.98 8.26 21.75
C THR A 34 4.77 9.77 21.78
N SER A 35 5.56 10.49 22.57
CA SER A 35 5.57 11.96 22.62
C SER A 35 6.67 12.55 21.71
N VAL A 36 6.57 13.84 21.43
CA VAL A 36 7.65 14.59 20.74
C VAL A 36 8.91 14.61 21.60
N GLU A 37 8.75 14.70 22.90
CA GLU A 37 9.82 14.71 23.89
C GLU A 37 10.60 13.37 23.86
N ASP A 38 9.92 12.23 23.81
CA ASP A 38 10.56 10.91 23.68
C ASP A 38 11.43 10.83 22.42
N ILE A 39 10.93 11.37 21.31
CA ILE A 39 11.65 11.34 20.02
C ILE A 39 12.89 12.25 20.08
N ILE A 40 12.77 13.44 20.64
CA ILE A 40 13.89 14.39 20.78
C ILE A 40 14.97 13.80 21.68
N GLU A 41 14.59 13.23 22.81
CA GLU A 41 15.51 12.57 23.76
C GLU A 41 16.22 11.39 23.09
N ALA A 42 15.49 10.49 22.46
CA ALA A 42 16.06 9.31 21.80
C ALA A 42 16.94 9.67 20.59
N ALA A 43 16.62 10.74 19.86
CA ALA A 43 17.43 11.21 18.74
C ALA A 43 18.66 12.03 19.17
N GLY A 44 18.70 12.48 20.43
CA GLY A 44 19.78 13.32 20.95
C GLY A 44 19.88 14.70 20.27
N VAL A 45 18.75 15.26 19.81
CA VAL A 45 18.71 16.53 19.11
C VAL A 45 18.03 17.61 19.93
N ALA A 46 18.32 18.89 19.64
CA ALA A 46 17.61 20.00 20.25
C ALA A 46 16.14 20.06 19.76
N ARG A 47 15.21 20.47 20.63
CA ARG A 47 13.78 20.64 20.29
C ARG A 47 13.55 21.47 19.01
N GLY A 48 14.31 22.55 18.85
CA GLY A 48 14.25 23.41 17.67
C GLY A 48 14.61 22.68 16.36
N ALA A 49 15.47 21.66 16.42
CA ALA A 49 15.83 20.88 15.25
C ALA A 49 14.64 20.05 14.73
N LEU A 50 13.83 19.47 15.61
CA LEU A 50 12.62 18.75 15.20
C LEU A 50 11.63 19.70 14.52
N TYR A 51 11.33 20.84 15.14
CA TYR A 51 10.36 21.80 14.60
C TYR A 51 10.85 22.53 13.35
N HIS A 52 12.16 22.51 13.09
CA HIS A 52 12.70 22.99 11.81
C HIS A 52 12.35 22.05 10.65
N HIS A 53 12.25 20.75 10.91
CA HIS A 53 11.98 19.73 9.87
C HIS A 53 10.52 19.30 9.79
N PHE A 54 9.81 19.32 10.91
CA PHE A 54 8.45 18.80 11.01
C PHE A 54 7.57 19.77 11.81
N ALA A 55 6.37 20.06 11.32
CA ALA A 55 5.42 20.94 11.99
C ALA A 55 4.87 20.36 13.31
N GLY A 56 5.19 19.12 13.64
CA GLY A 56 4.78 18.43 14.85
C GLY A 56 4.79 16.91 14.68
N LYS A 57 4.23 16.22 15.67
CA LYS A 57 4.20 14.74 15.69
C LYS A 57 3.47 14.14 14.49
N ASP A 58 2.36 14.76 14.05
CA ASP A 58 1.58 14.29 12.91
C ASP A 58 2.37 14.35 11.60
N ALA A 59 3.13 15.44 11.40
CA ALA A 59 3.96 15.59 10.21
C ALA A 59 5.14 14.59 10.21
N LEU A 60 5.70 14.31 11.38
CA LEU A 60 6.73 13.29 11.52
C LEU A 60 6.16 11.89 11.34
N PHE A 61 4.97 11.61 11.88
CA PHE A 61 4.28 10.34 11.67
C PHE A 61 3.95 10.12 10.19
N ALA A 62 3.49 11.15 9.47
CA ALA A 62 3.27 11.07 8.03
C ALA A 62 4.55 10.70 7.27
N ALA A 63 5.69 11.28 7.64
CA ALA A 63 6.96 10.93 7.02
C ALA A 63 7.41 9.49 7.33
N VAL A 64 7.12 8.99 8.53
CA VAL A 64 7.37 7.59 8.90
C VAL A 64 6.44 6.66 8.11
N TYR A 65 5.15 6.98 8.02
CA TYR A 65 4.18 6.26 7.21
C TYR A 65 4.63 6.13 5.74
N GLU A 66 5.01 7.27 5.13
CA GLU A 66 5.51 7.30 3.75
C GLU A 66 6.76 6.42 3.57
N ALA A 67 7.69 6.43 4.54
CA ALA A 67 8.89 5.61 4.48
C ALA A 67 8.58 4.11 4.56
N VAL A 68 7.70 3.69 5.49
CA VAL A 68 7.30 2.28 5.62
C VAL A 68 6.55 1.80 4.37
N GLN A 69 5.67 2.63 3.83
CA GLN A 69 4.95 2.34 2.59
C GLN A 69 5.92 2.18 1.40
N ALA A 70 6.92 3.05 1.29
CA ALA A 70 7.93 2.96 0.23
C ALA A 70 8.77 1.68 0.30
N ASP A 71 9.13 1.24 1.51
CA ASP A 71 9.87 -0.01 1.72
C ASP A 71 9.04 -1.22 1.26
N VAL A 72 7.75 -1.27 1.65
CA VAL A 72 6.84 -2.36 1.24
C VAL A 72 6.59 -2.32 -0.26
N ALA A 73 6.32 -1.15 -0.83
CA ALA A 73 6.13 -1.00 -2.28
C ALA A 73 7.35 -1.46 -3.07
N SER A 74 8.56 -1.15 -2.59
CA SER A 74 9.81 -1.61 -3.19
C SER A 74 9.96 -3.13 -3.14
N ALA A 75 9.63 -3.76 -2.02
CA ALA A 75 9.68 -5.21 -1.87
C ALA A 75 8.65 -5.92 -2.78
N VAL A 76 7.43 -5.41 -2.82
CA VAL A 76 6.35 -5.92 -3.70
C VAL A 76 6.75 -5.83 -5.17
N LEU A 77 7.26 -4.67 -5.59
CA LEU A 77 7.68 -4.46 -6.96
C LEU A 77 8.89 -5.33 -7.33
N ALA A 78 9.87 -5.47 -6.44
CA ALA A 78 11.02 -6.33 -6.66
C ALA A 78 10.61 -7.81 -6.82
N ALA A 79 9.68 -8.29 -6.00
CA ALA A 79 9.14 -9.64 -6.10
C ALA A 79 8.37 -9.85 -7.42
N ALA A 80 7.54 -8.89 -7.82
CA ALA A 80 6.78 -8.96 -9.07
C ALA A 80 7.70 -8.94 -10.30
N LEU A 81 8.73 -8.11 -10.32
CA LEU A 81 9.68 -8.00 -11.43
C LEU A 81 10.63 -9.19 -11.56
N ALA A 82 10.74 -10.04 -10.55
CA ALA A 82 11.55 -11.25 -10.59
C ALA A 82 10.87 -12.42 -11.32
N ALA A 83 9.56 -12.33 -11.60
CA ALA A 83 8.79 -13.34 -12.32
C ALA A 83 8.67 -12.98 -13.81
N ASP A 84 8.75 -13.98 -14.66
CA ASP A 84 8.63 -13.81 -16.12
C ASP A 84 7.15 -13.81 -16.59
N ASP A 85 6.30 -14.58 -15.92
CA ASP A 85 4.87 -14.66 -16.23
C ASP A 85 4.07 -13.58 -15.47
N PRO A 86 3.16 -12.85 -16.14
CA PRO A 86 2.38 -11.78 -15.48
C PRO A 86 1.52 -12.26 -14.30
N ALA A 87 1.01 -13.49 -14.33
CA ALA A 87 0.22 -14.02 -13.23
C ALA A 87 1.11 -14.43 -12.05
N GLU A 88 2.29 -14.98 -12.33
CA GLU A 88 3.31 -15.25 -11.31
C GLU A 88 3.82 -13.94 -10.69
N ALA A 89 4.00 -12.88 -11.48
CA ALA A 89 4.38 -11.56 -11.00
C ALA A 89 3.36 -11.00 -9.98
N VAL A 90 2.06 -11.11 -10.28
CA VAL A 90 1.00 -10.69 -9.36
C VAL A 90 1.03 -11.53 -8.08
N ASN A 91 1.15 -12.85 -8.18
CA ASN A 91 1.21 -13.74 -7.02
C ASN A 91 2.44 -13.47 -6.15
N ALA A 92 3.61 -13.25 -6.77
CA ALA A 92 4.84 -12.92 -6.04
C ALA A 92 4.74 -11.58 -5.31
N GLY A 93 4.19 -10.55 -5.98
CA GLY A 93 3.93 -9.25 -5.35
C GLY A 93 2.92 -9.34 -4.22
N LEU A 94 1.86 -10.13 -4.39
CA LEU A 94 0.86 -10.37 -3.35
C LEU A 94 1.46 -11.08 -2.13
N ALA A 95 2.25 -12.14 -2.35
CA ALA A 95 2.92 -12.85 -1.26
C ALA A 95 3.84 -11.91 -0.46
N ALA A 96 4.63 -11.06 -1.14
CA ALA A 96 5.49 -10.06 -0.51
C ALA A 96 4.68 -9.05 0.31
N PHE A 97 3.52 -8.59 -0.18
CA PHE A 97 2.62 -7.73 0.57
C PHE A 97 2.05 -8.41 1.82
N LEU A 98 1.58 -9.66 1.69
CA LEU A 98 1.03 -10.41 2.82
C LEU A 98 2.10 -10.73 3.88
N ASP A 99 3.35 -10.93 3.47
CA ASP A 99 4.47 -11.09 4.40
C ASP A 99 4.78 -9.78 5.13
N ALA A 100 4.73 -8.64 4.44
CA ALA A 100 4.83 -7.32 5.09
C ALA A 100 3.72 -7.10 6.13
N CYS A 101 2.52 -7.64 5.93
CA CYS A 101 1.44 -7.59 6.92
C CYS A 101 1.74 -8.34 8.22
N LEU A 102 2.75 -9.23 8.25
CA LEU A 102 3.23 -9.89 9.47
C LEU A 102 4.23 -9.04 10.25
N GLU A 103 4.86 -8.05 9.61
CA GLU A 103 5.83 -7.18 10.26
C GLU A 103 5.15 -6.24 11.25
N ALA A 104 5.71 -6.14 12.47
CA ALA A 104 5.12 -5.34 13.54
C ALA A 104 5.00 -3.85 13.15
N GLU A 105 5.98 -3.36 12.43
CA GLU A 105 6.05 -1.99 11.97
C GLU A 105 4.93 -1.66 10.99
N PHE A 106 4.78 -2.44 9.91
CA PHE A 106 3.74 -2.22 8.93
C PHE A 106 2.34 -2.29 9.57
N ARG A 107 2.11 -3.32 10.39
CA ARG A 107 0.84 -3.46 11.11
C ARG A 107 0.53 -2.25 11.99
N ARG A 108 1.53 -1.78 12.76
CA ARG A 108 1.31 -0.69 13.71
C ARG A 108 1.17 0.65 13.00
N VAL A 109 2.15 1.01 12.19
CA VAL A 109 2.23 2.33 11.57
C VAL A 109 1.22 2.46 10.43
N VAL A 110 1.16 1.47 9.53
CA VAL A 110 0.37 1.59 8.31
C VAL A 110 -1.08 1.16 8.51
N VAL A 111 -1.31 0.04 9.20
CA VAL A 111 -2.67 -0.53 9.26
C VAL A 111 -3.49 0.02 10.44
N LEU A 112 -2.89 0.13 11.63
CA LEU A 112 -3.63 0.46 12.85
C LEU A 112 -3.64 1.94 13.18
N ASP A 113 -2.49 2.62 13.12
CA ASP A 113 -2.35 4.00 13.59
C ASP A 113 -2.57 5.04 12.46
N SER A 114 -2.41 4.68 11.17
CA SER A 114 -2.53 5.65 10.07
C SER A 114 -3.93 6.23 9.91
N VAL A 115 -4.95 5.38 9.96
CA VAL A 115 -6.34 5.78 9.71
C VAL A 115 -6.81 6.87 10.70
N PRO A 116 -6.67 6.72 12.03
CA PRO A 116 -7.09 7.75 12.97
C PRO A 116 -6.22 9.01 12.93
N VAL A 117 -4.95 8.91 12.51
CA VAL A 117 -3.99 10.03 12.56
C VAL A 117 -3.99 10.84 11.26
N LEU A 118 -4.10 10.16 10.10
CA LEU A 118 -3.93 10.76 8.79
C LEU A 118 -5.25 10.96 8.04
N GLN A 119 -6.42 10.76 8.69
CA GLN A 119 -7.77 10.68 8.09
C GLN A 119 -8.08 11.69 6.97
N HIS A 120 -7.55 12.91 7.04
CA HIS A 120 -7.80 13.94 6.02
C HIS A 120 -6.67 14.08 4.98
N LYS A 121 -5.44 13.70 5.32
CA LYS A 121 -4.28 13.96 4.46
C LYS A 121 -4.05 12.92 3.38
N VAL A 122 -4.44 11.68 3.65
CA VAL A 122 -4.24 10.55 2.70
C VAL A 122 -5.25 10.61 1.55
N TRP A 123 -6.46 11.13 1.78
CA TRP A 123 -7.54 11.18 0.79
C TRP A 123 -7.76 12.54 0.12
N GLU A 124 -7.27 13.65 0.70
CA GLU A 124 -7.55 15.01 0.22
C GLU A 124 -6.49 15.59 -0.73
N GLY A 125 -5.37 14.91 -0.94
CA GLY A 125 -4.19 15.52 -1.57
C GLY A 125 -4.24 15.74 -3.08
N GLY A 126 -5.26 15.30 -3.81
CA GLY A 126 -5.32 15.42 -5.29
C GLY A 126 -4.11 14.77 -6.01
N ARG A 127 -3.19 14.18 -5.28
CA ARG A 127 -2.07 13.40 -5.80
C ARG A 127 -2.52 11.97 -5.99
N GLU A 128 -2.10 11.40 -7.09
CA GLU A 128 -2.27 9.98 -7.34
C GLU A 128 -1.59 9.17 -6.22
N HIS A 129 -2.32 8.24 -5.61
CA HIS A 129 -1.76 7.38 -4.56
C HIS A 129 -0.62 6.53 -5.12
N PRO A 130 0.58 6.56 -4.53
CA PRO A 130 1.72 5.75 -4.99
C PRO A 130 1.39 4.27 -5.15
N GLU A 131 0.53 3.76 -4.27
CA GLU A 131 0.07 2.37 -4.29
C GLU A 131 -0.75 2.05 -5.55
N LEU A 132 -1.57 2.99 -6.04
CA LEU A 132 -2.31 2.80 -7.29
C LEU A 132 -1.38 2.82 -8.50
N VAL A 133 -0.36 3.67 -8.49
CA VAL A 133 0.67 3.69 -9.56
C VAL A 133 1.38 2.35 -9.62
N MET A 134 1.82 1.83 -8.47
CA MET A 134 2.46 0.52 -8.37
C MET A 134 1.53 -0.61 -8.81
N LEU A 135 0.28 -0.63 -8.32
CA LEU A 135 -0.69 -1.66 -8.70
C LEU A 135 -0.96 -1.65 -10.19
N ARG A 136 -1.11 -0.49 -10.84
CA ARG A 136 -1.25 -0.43 -12.29
C ARG A 136 -0.04 -1.02 -13.01
N GLN A 137 1.16 -0.68 -12.55
CA GLN A 137 2.39 -1.23 -13.15
C GLN A 137 2.43 -2.74 -13.10
N VAL A 138 2.03 -3.35 -11.99
CA VAL A 138 2.02 -4.82 -11.82
C VAL A 138 0.83 -5.47 -12.55
N LEU A 139 -0.34 -4.81 -12.56
CA LEU A 139 -1.56 -5.39 -13.12
C LEU A 139 -1.71 -5.20 -14.63
N THR A 140 -1.10 -4.18 -15.23
CA THR A 140 -1.21 -3.95 -16.68
C THR A 140 -0.81 -5.17 -17.52
N PRO A 141 0.36 -5.81 -17.31
CA PRO A 141 0.73 -6.99 -18.07
C PRO A 141 -0.25 -8.17 -17.89
N LEU A 142 -0.84 -8.31 -16.70
CA LEU A 142 -1.85 -9.34 -16.44
C LEU A 142 -3.13 -9.06 -17.23
N VAL A 143 -3.59 -7.80 -17.23
CA VAL A 143 -4.80 -7.39 -17.95
C VAL A 143 -4.59 -7.58 -19.46
N ASP A 144 -3.46 -7.15 -20.00
CA ASP A 144 -3.15 -7.28 -21.41
C ASP A 144 -3.08 -8.74 -21.87
N ALA A 145 -2.53 -9.62 -21.04
CA ALA A 145 -2.35 -11.02 -21.37
C ALA A 145 -3.62 -11.89 -21.19
N TYR A 146 -4.40 -11.62 -20.15
CA TYR A 146 -5.46 -12.52 -19.71
C TYR A 146 -6.86 -11.92 -19.60
N LEU A 147 -7.00 -10.58 -19.55
CA LEU A 147 -8.26 -9.90 -19.24
C LEU A 147 -8.56 -8.78 -20.26
N PRO A 148 -8.50 -9.04 -21.59
CA PRO A 148 -8.69 -8.00 -22.59
C PRO A 148 -10.06 -7.34 -22.43
N GLY A 149 -10.06 -5.99 -22.34
CA GLY A 149 -11.28 -5.20 -22.14
C GLY A 149 -11.61 -4.85 -20.68
N LEU A 150 -10.88 -5.40 -19.71
CA LEU A 150 -11.00 -4.95 -18.31
C LEU A 150 -10.19 -3.67 -18.09
N GLY A 151 -10.80 -2.68 -17.44
CA GLY A 151 -10.11 -1.42 -17.10
C GLY A 151 -9.11 -1.62 -15.96
N VAL A 152 -7.82 -1.44 -16.23
CA VAL A 152 -6.74 -1.59 -15.23
C VAL A 152 -6.92 -0.64 -14.04
N ASP A 153 -7.43 0.58 -14.27
CA ASP A 153 -7.70 1.54 -13.20
C ASP A 153 -8.75 1.04 -12.21
N ALA A 154 -9.85 0.51 -12.70
CA ALA A 154 -10.90 -0.06 -11.87
C ALA A 154 -10.39 -1.29 -11.10
N LEU A 155 -9.63 -2.16 -11.77
CA LEU A 155 -9.01 -3.31 -11.14
C LEU A 155 -8.03 -2.90 -10.03
N ALA A 156 -7.18 -1.88 -10.26
CA ALA A 156 -6.23 -1.39 -9.27
C ALA A 156 -6.94 -0.82 -8.03
N HIS A 157 -8.04 -0.08 -8.19
CA HIS A 157 -8.82 0.44 -7.06
C HIS A 157 -9.49 -0.69 -6.25
N VAL A 158 -10.08 -1.67 -6.92
CA VAL A 158 -10.70 -2.83 -6.25
C VAL A 158 -9.64 -3.65 -5.54
N ALA A 159 -8.50 -3.92 -6.20
CA ALA A 159 -7.38 -4.63 -5.60
C ALA A 159 -6.85 -3.91 -4.36
N LEU A 160 -6.64 -2.59 -4.43
CA LEU A 160 -6.19 -1.79 -3.29
C LEU A 160 -7.15 -1.94 -2.10
N GLY A 161 -8.45 -1.85 -2.34
CA GLY A 161 -9.46 -2.05 -1.29
C GLY A 161 -9.40 -3.45 -0.67
N GLY A 162 -9.25 -4.48 -1.50
CA GLY A 162 -9.09 -5.87 -1.05
C GLY A 162 -7.82 -6.08 -0.23
N LEU A 163 -6.69 -5.52 -0.66
CA LEU A 163 -5.42 -5.58 0.06
C LEU A 163 -5.49 -4.87 1.42
N TYR A 164 -6.14 -3.71 1.50
CA TYR A 164 -6.39 -3.05 2.79
C TYR A 164 -7.26 -3.90 3.71
N GLY A 165 -8.29 -4.56 3.17
CA GLY A 165 -9.14 -5.49 3.92
C GLY A 165 -8.34 -6.67 4.47
N ALA A 166 -7.49 -7.29 3.65
CA ALA A 166 -6.62 -8.39 4.06
C ALA A 166 -5.60 -7.95 5.12
N ALA A 167 -4.94 -6.80 4.95
CA ALA A 167 -4.00 -6.25 5.92
C ALA A 167 -4.67 -6.02 7.28
N LEU A 168 -5.87 -5.45 7.30
CA LEU A 168 -6.63 -5.19 8.51
C LEU A 168 -7.08 -6.51 9.20
N TYR A 169 -7.49 -7.50 8.42
CA TYR A 169 -7.84 -8.83 8.91
C TYR A 169 -6.65 -9.49 9.61
N ILE A 170 -5.48 -9.48 8.97
CA ILE A 170 -4.24 -10.02 9.54
C ILE A 170 -3.81 -9.24 10.79
N ALA A 171 -3.83 -7.91 10.73
CA ALA A 171 -3.36 -7.06 11.82
C ALA A 171 -4.18 -7.19 13.10
N ARG A 172 -5.48 -7.48 13.00
CA ARG A 172 -6.40 -7.65 14.13
C ARG A 172 -6.52 -9.08 14.61
N SER A 173 -5.96 -10.05 13.89
CA SER A 173 -6.04 -11.46 14.26
C SER A 173 -5.17 -11.77 15.47
N PRO A 174 -5.66 -12.59 16.42
CA PRO A 174 -4.83 -13.15 17.49
C PRO A 174 -3.79 -14.16 16.96
N ALA A 175 -3.97 -14.67 15.73
CA ALA A 175 -3.06 -15.58 15.05
C ALA A 175 -2.69 -15.06 13.66
N PRO A 176 -1.84 -14.00 13.54
CA PRO A 176 -1.59 -13.31 12.28
C PRO A 176 -1.07 -14.21 11.14
N ARG A 177 -0.25 -15.22 11.48
CA ARG A 177 0.26 -16.16 10.46
C ARG A 177 -0.83 -17.06 9.88
N ALA A 178 -1.79 -17.49 10.69
CA ALA A 178 -2.94 -18.25 10.21
C ALA A 178 -3.85 -17.36 9.33
N ALA A 179 -4.14 -16.15 9.79
CA ALA A 179 -4.92 -15.17 9.03
C ALA A 179 -4.26 -14.80 7.69
N ARG A 180 -2.92 -14.71 7.65
CA ARG A 180 -2.16 -14.51 6.41
C ARG A 180 -2.38 -15.68 5.44
N ALA A 181 -2.31 -16.93 5.90
CA ALA A 181 -2.53 -18.09 5.06
C ALA A 181 -3.97 -18.18 4.53
N GLU A 182 -4.95 -17.80 5.35
CA GLU A 182 -6.36 -17.72 4.94
C GLU A 182 -6.58 -16.62 3.87
N ALA A 183 -5.98 -15.43 4.07
CA ALA A 183 -6.06 -14.34 3.10
C ALA A 183 -5.40 -14.72 1.77
N ASP A 184 -4.25 -15.39 1.82
CA ASP A 184 -3.53 -15.91 0.65
C ASP A 184 -4.42 -16.86 -0.17
N ALA A 185 -5.00 -17.86 0.46
CA ALA A 185 -5.88 -18.82 -0.21
C ALA A 185 -7.11 -18.18 -0.88
N VAL A 186 -7.69 -17.14 -0.24
CA VAL A 186 -8.81 -16.38 -0.82
C VAL A 186 -8.36 -15.59 -2.05
N LEU A 187 -7.23 -14.90 -1.95
CA LEU A 187 -6.71 -14.07 -3.05
C LEU A 187 -6.26 -14.93 -4.23
N ASP A 188 -5.61 -16.07 -3.98
CA ASP A 188 -5.28 -17.05 -5.02
C ASP A 188 -6.52 -17.54 -5.75
N THR A 189 -7.60 -17.83 -5.01
CA THR A 189 -8.88 -18.26 -5.60
C THR A 189 -9.47 -17.18 -6.49
N LEU A 190 -9.43 -15.91 -6.06
CA LEU A 190 -9.91 -14.77 -6.85
C LEU A 190 -9.10 -14.58 -8.13
N ILE A 191 -7.78 -14.64 -8.05
CA ILE A 191 -6.88 -14.52 -9.21
C ILE A 191 -7.11 -15.67 -10.19
N ALA A 192 -7.21 -16.91 -9.71
CA ALA A 192 -7.52 -18.07 -10.53
C ALA A 192 -8.88 -17.93 -11.22
N GLY A 193 -9.89 -17.41 -10.53
CA GLY A 193 -11.21 -17.10 -11.07
C GLY A 193 -11.17 -16.07 -12.18
N LEU A 194 -10.41 -14.99 -12.01
CA LEU A 194 -10.21 -13.97 -13.05
C LEU A 194 -9.58 -14.56 -14.31
N ARG A 195 -8.57 -15.41 -14.17
CA ARG A 195 -7.92 -16.09 -15.31
C ARG A 195 -8.86 -17.05 -16.04
N SER A 196 -9.69 -17.79 -15.32
CA SER A 196 -10.64 -18.76 -15.90
C SER A 196 -11.83 -18.09 -16.56
N GLY A 197 -12.29 -16.95 -16.03
CA GLY A 197 -13.40 -16.17 -16.60
C GLY A 197 -13.07 -15.49 -17.93
N ALA A 198 -11.79 -15.25 -18.22
CA ALA A 198 -11.32 -14.70 -19.49
C ALA A 198 -11.57 -15.61 -20.70
N GLY A 199 -11.81 -16.90 -20.48
CA GLY A 199 -12.10 -17.88 -21.54
C GLY A 199 -13.58 -18.04 -21.89
N THR A 200 -14.50 -17.42 -21.16
CA THR A 200 -15.93 -17.44 -21.48
C THR A 200 -16.30 -16.22 -22.33
N ASP A 201 -16.19 -16.41 -23.62
CA ASP A 201 -16.64 -15.50 -24.67
C ASP A 201 -18.07 -14.98 -24.36
N THR A 202 -18.18 -13.68 -24.12
CA THR A 202 -19.47 -13.01 -23.99
C THR A 202 -20.08 -12.76 -25.38
N SER A 203 -20.04 -13.77 -26.25
CA SER A 203 -20.84 -13.87 -27.47
C SER A 203 -22.25 -14.33 -27.07
N GLY A 204 -22.88 -13.58 -26.19
CA GLY A 204 -24.22 -13.80 -25.72
C GLY A 204 -25.21 -12.95 -26.46
N GLN A 205 -25.82 -13.55 -27.44
CA GLN A 205 -27.24 -13.39 -27.80
C GLN A 205 -27.87 -12.01 -27.55
N THR A 206 -27.63 -11.10 -28.48
CA THR A 206 -28.64 -10.13 -28.85
C THR A 206 -29.86 -10.92 -29.39
N ARG A 207 -30.78 -11.30 -28.49
CA ARG A 207 -32.11 -11.77 -28.90
C ARG A 207 -32.74 -10.65 -29.69
N GLN A 208 -32.71 -10.76 -31.02
CA GLN A 208 -33.53 -9.99 -31.94
C GLN A 208 -35.00 -10.15 -31.52
N ARG A 209 -35.55 -9.15 -30.91
CA ARG A 209 -36.98 -8.98 -30.69
C ARG A 209 -37.60 -8.74 -32.06
N LYS A 210 -38.18 -9.80 -32.64
CA LYS A 210 -38.98 -9.73 -33.86
C LYS A 210 -40.08 -8.67 -33.67
N PRO A 211 -40.27 -7.71 -34.61
CA PRO A 211 -41.34 -6.73 -34.51
C PRO A 211 -42.69 -7.45 -34.67
N ARG A 212 -43.60 -7.19 -33.74
CA ARG A 212 -44.99 -7.55 -33.88
C ARG A 212 -45.58 -6.68 -34.98
N THR A 213 -46.04 -7.28 -36.07
CA THR A 213 -46.92 -6.69 -37.05
C THR A 213 -48.28 -6.41 -36.40
N PRO A 214 -48.90 -5.23 -36.63
CA PRO A 214 -50.30 -4.99 -36.27
C PRO A 214 -51.14 -5.52 -37.43
N ASP A 215 -52.02 -6.48 -37.16
CA ASP A 215 -53.12 -6.86 -38.02
C ASP A 215 -54.43 -6.74 -37.22
N ASP A 216 -55.30 -5.93 -37.77
CA ASP A 216 -56.79 -5.82 -37.68
C ASP A 216 -57.45 -5.73 -36.31
#